data_6c910bb271bddcee6d10a57b9c6958e3
#
_entry.id   6c910bb271bddcee6d10a57b9c6958e3
#
_cell.length_a   1.000
_cell.length_b   1.000
_cell.length_c   1.000
_cell.angle_alpha   90.00
_cell.angle_beta   90.00
_cell.angle_gamma   90.00
#
_symmetry.space_group_name_H-M   'P 1'
#
loop_
_entity.id
_entity.type
_entity.pdbx_description
1 polymer ?
#
loop_
_entity_poly.entity_id
_entity_poly.type
_entity_poly.pdbx_seq_one_letter_code
_entity_poly.pdbx_strand_id
1 'polypeptide(L)'
;MKETMKKHLIDFDLIYDVKEPELVISVGGDGTFLEAFHRYIHRLDSTAFIGVHTGHLGFYTDWVPDEMEKLIIEIAKKPFEVIEYPLLEVIIKDKNGGKDNRFLALNETTIKTAEGSVVFDVEIRGEHFETFRGDGLCISTPSGSTAYNKALGGGIIHPSLEAIQVTEMASINNRVFRTIGSPLILPKHHTCLLKPMIDSSFLIAIDHFTNTYQDVHSIQCRVAKEKIRFARFRPFTFWNRVRDSFITDGKPKD
;
A
#
# COMPACT_ATOMS: atom_id res chain seq x y z
N MET A 1 -3.11 26.34 -9.48
CA MET A 1 -2.60 25.05 -10.01
C MET A 1 -3.64 24.26 -10.80
N LYS A 2 -4.79 23.85 -10.22
CA LYS A 2 -5.81 23.07 -10.95
C LYS A 2 -6.37 23.78 -12.19
N GLU A 3 -6.60 25.07 -12.12
CA GLU A 3 -7.09 25.87 -13.26
C GLU A 3 -6.04 26.09 -14.34
N THR A 4 -4.80 26.31 -13.93
CA THR A 4 -3.65 26.41 -14.83
C THR A 4 -3.45 25.09 -15.61
N MET A 5 -3.54 23.95 -14.89
CA MET A 5 -3.52 22.62 -15.53
C MET A 5 -4.62 22.45 -16.58
N LYS A 6 -5.87 22.81 -16.26
CA LYS A 6 -6.99 22.69 -17.20
C LYS A 6 -6.77 23.49 -18.47
N LYS A 7 -6.18 24.69 -18.36
CA LYS A 7 -5.85 25.51 -19.52
C LYS A 7 -4.82 24.81 -20.44
N HIS A 8 -3.75 24.28 -19.86
CA HIS A 8 -2.73 23.55 -20.61
C HIS A 8 -3.27 22.25 -21.24
N LEU A 9 -4.22 21.55 -20.58
CA LEU A 9 -4.83 20.35 -21.17
C LEU A 9 -5.57 20.67 -22.48
N ILE A 10 -6.26 21.80 -22.56
CA ILE A 10 -6.99 22.26 -23.77
C ILE A 10 -6.00 22.55 -24.90
N ASP A 11 -4.86 23.18 -24.59
CA ASP A 11 -3.82 23.53 -25.59
C ASP A 11 -3.21 22.28 -26.26
N PHE A 12 -3.36 21.11 -25.65
CA PHE A 12 -2.80 19.83 -26.12
C PHE A 12 -3.86 18.78 -26.47
N ASP A 13 -5.12 19.17 -26.67
CA ASP A 13 -6.24 18.24 -26.98
C ASP A 13 -6.44 17.12 -25.93
N LEU A 14 -6.04 17.36 -24.69
CA LEU A 14 -6.24 16.44 -23.57
C LEU A 14 -7.58 16.69 -22.89
N ILE A 15 -8.34 15.63 -22.63
CA ILE A 15 -9.66 15.70 -22.01
C ILE A 15 -9.51 15.55 -20.49
N TYR A 16 -10.07 16.49 -19.74
CA TYR A 16 -10.18 16.35 -18.29
C TYR A 16 -11.43 15.52 -17.93
N ASP A 17 -11.20 14.24 -17.61
CA ASP A 17 -12.26 13.32 -17.19
C ASP A 17 -12.07 12.88 -15.74
N VAL A 18 -13.07 13.08 -14.89
CA VAL A 18 -13.08 12.70 -13.47
C VAL A 18 -13.70 11.32 -13.26
N LYS A 19 -14.52 10.86 -14.21
CA LYS A 19 -15.26 9.59 -14.07
C LYS A 19 -14.45 8.41 -14.61
N GLU A 20 -13.83 8.59 -15.75
CA GLU A 20 -13.15 7.54 -16.49
C GLU A 20 -11.76 7.95 -16.98
N PRO A 21 -10.87 8.42 -16.09
CA PRO A 21 -9.55 8.85 -16.52
C PRO A 21 -8.69 7.66 -16.96
N GLU A 22 -7.95 7.84 -18.05
CA GLU A 22 -6.86 6.93 -18.44
C GLU A 22 -5.60 7.18 -17.61
N LEU A 23 -5.40 8.45 -17.16
CA LEU A 23 -4.29 8.88 -16.34
C LEU A 23 -4.76 9.77 -15.19
N VAL A 24 -4.43 9.38 -13.96
CA VAL A 24 -4.66 10.16 -12.75
C VAL A 24 -3.38 10.86 -12.33
N ILE A 25 -3.41 12.19 -12.27
CA ILE A 25 -2.32 13.01 -11.74
C ILE A 25 -2.65 13.39 -10.31
N SER A 26 -1.98 12.76 -9.35
CA SER A 26 -2.10 13.09 -7.93
C SER A 26 -1.13 14.20 -7.57
N VAL A 27 -1.63 15.30 -7.02
CA VAL A 27 -0.82 16.46 -6.63
C VAL A 27 -0.86 16.62 -5.11
N GLY A 28 0.24 16.26 -4.45
CA GLY A 28 0.37 16.24 -2.99
C GLY A 28 1.49 15.31 -2.55
N GLY A 29 1.41 14.79 -1.33
CA GLY A 29 2.30 13.75 -0.82
C GLY A 29 1.77 12.34 -1.07
N ASP A 30 2.45 11.33 -0.51
CA ASP A 30 2.04 9.92 -0.63
C ASP A 30 0.62 9.66 -0.06
N GLY A 31 0.20 10.39 0.99
CA GLY A 31 -1.18 10.30 1.50
C GLY A 31 -2.23 10.71 0.46
N THR A 32 -2.00 11.81 -0.26
CA THR A 32 -2.88 12.24 -1.36
C THR A 32 -2.88 11.24 -2.51
N PHE A 33 -1.74 10.58 -2.74
CA PHE A 33 -1.64 9.53 -3.74
C PHE A 33 -2.48 8.30 -3.34
N LEU A 34 -2.45 7.89 -2.07
CA LEU A 34 -3.31 6.81 -1.54
C LEU A 34 -4.80 7.15 -1.70
N GLU A 35 -5.22 8.40 -1.42
CA GLU A 35 -6.59 8.85 -1.66
C GLU A 35 -6.99 8.72 -3.14
N ALA A 36 -6.10 9.13 -4.05
CA ALA A 36 -6.32 9.00 -5.48
C ALA A 36 -6.41 7.53 -5.92
N PHE A 37 -5.55 6.65 -5.41
CA PHE A 37 -5.60 5.21 -5.65
C PHE A 37 -6.96 4.63 -5.22
N HIS A 38 -7.40 4.88 -3.99
CA HIS A 38 -8.66 4.35 -3.48
C HIS A 38 -9.88 4.91 -4.21
N ARG A 39 -9.81 6.15 -4.66
CA ARG A 39 -10.88 6.76 -5.47
C ARG A 39 -11.10 6.04 -6.80
N TYR A 40 -10.04 5.58 -7.43
CA TYR A 40 -10.08 4.92 -8.74
C TYR A 40 -9.78 3.42 -8.68
N ILE A 41 -9.90 2.81 -7.50
CA ILE A 41 -9.61 1.38 -7.28
C ILE A 41 -10.44 0.44 -8.16
N HIS A 42 -11.61 0.89 -8.61
CA HIS A 42 -12.50 0.16 -9.51
C HIS A 42 -12.08 0.21 -10.99
N ARG A 43 -10.99 0.94 -11.32
CA ARG A 43 -10.50 1.17 -12.68
C ARG A 43 -9.01 0.81 -12.88
N LEU A 44 -8.44 0.00 -12.02
CA LEU A 44 -7.00 -0.32 -12.04
C LEU A 44 -6.53 -0.90 -13.38
N ASP A 45 -7.40 -1.61 -14.10
CA ASP A 45 -7.07 -2.21 -15.40
C ASP A 45 -6.91 -1.17 -16.52
N SER A 46 -7.56 -0.01 -16.41
CA SER A 46 -7.62 1.02 -17.45
C SER A 46 -6.97 2.34 -17.07
N THR A 47 -6.69 2.57 -15.78
CA THR A 47 -6.16 3.83 -15.26
C THR A 47 -4.71 3.67 -14.82
N ALA A 48 -3.83 4.56 -15.27
CA ALA A 48 -2.48 4.71 -14.76
C ALA A 48 -2.40 5.91 -13.80
N PHE A 49 -1.42 5.90 -12.91
CA PHE A 49 -1.24 6.93 -11.90
C PHE A 49 0.13 7.59 -12.01
N ILE A 50 0.18 8.89 -11.72
CA ILE A 50 1.41 9.66 -11.60
C ILE A 50 1.30 10.62 -10.41
N GLY A 51 2.38 10.78 -9.66
CA GLY A 51 2.42 11.67 -8.51
C GLY A 51 3.30 12.90 -8.74
N VAL A 52 2.81 14.03 -8.27
CA VAL A 52 3.51 15.32 -8.23
C VAL A 52 3.58 15.77 -6.78
N HIS A 53 4.77 15.83 -6.18
CA HIS A 53 4.91 16.22 -4.77
C HIS A 53 4.95 17.73 -4.59
N THR A 54 4.23 18.24 -3.59
CA THR A 54 4.18 19.65 -3.25
C THR A 54 5.04 20.01 -2.02
N GLY A 55 5.67 19.03 -1.42
CA GLY A 55 6.52 19.15 -0.25
C GLY A 55 7.73 18.23 -0.37
N HIS A 56 7.97 17.38 0.63
CA HIS A 56 9.06 16.42 0.59
C HIS A 56 8.79 15.34 -0.47
N LEU A 57 9.87 14.81 -1.04
CA LEU A 57 9.84 13.71 -1.99
C LEU A 57 9.24 12.46 -1.35
N GLY A 58 8.13 11.97 -1.90
CA GLY A 58 7.50 10.72 -1.50
C GLY A 58 7.96 9.51 -2.32
N PHE A 59 7.41 8.34 -2.02
CA PHE A 59 7.70 7.11 -2.76
C PHE A 59 6.85 6.95 -4.03
N TYR A 60 5.71 7.65 -4.11
CA TYR A 60 4.76 7.59 -5.24
C TYR A 60 4.81 8.81 -6.16
N THR A 61 5.65 9.79 -5.84
CA THR A 61 5.68 11.08 -6.53
C THR A 61 7.03 11.32 -7.20
N ASP A 62 7.03 11.58 -8.52
CA ASP A 62 8.26 11.74 -9.32
C ASP A 62 8.45 13.16 -9.84
N TRP A 63 7.41 13.97 -9.79
CA TRP A 63 7.36 15.29 -10.37
C TRP A 63 7.18 16.37 -9.31
N VAL A 64 7.62 17.59 -9.62
CA VAL A 64 7.40 18.78 -8.79
C VAL A 64 6.45 19.76 -9.50
N PRO A 65 5.77 20.67 -8.76
CA PRO A 65 4.83 21.61 -9.37
C PRO A 65 5.43 22.46 -10.48
N ASP A 66 6.70 22.85 -10.36
CA ASP A 66 7.40 23.67 -11.36
C ASP A 66 7.66 22.92 -12.68
N GLU A 67 7.58 21.60 -12.66
CA GLU A 67 7.70 20.75 -13.86
C GLU A 67 6.34 20.39 -14.48
N MET A 68 5.23 20.94 -13.99
CA MET A 68 3.87 20.56 -14.42
C MET A 68 3.64 20.78 -15.91
N GLU A 69 4.10 21.88 -16.47
CA GLU A 69 3.98 22.16 -17.90
C GLU A 69 4.75 21.11 -18.72
N LYS A 70 5.96 20.80 -18.29
CA LYS A 70 6.78 19.74 -18.93
C LYS A 70 6.09 18.39 -18.85
N LEU A 71 5.48 18.04 -17.71
CA LEU A 71 4.73 16.80 -17.56
C LEU A 71 3.57 16.73 -18.57
N ILE A 72 2.78 17.80 -18.71
CA ILE A 72 1.66 17.84 -19.65
C ILE A 72 2.14 17.68 -21.10
N ILE A 73 3.25 18.33 -21.45
CA ILE A 73 3.88 18.17 -22.77
C ILE A 73 4.33 16.73 -23.00
N GLU A 74 4.92 16.08 -22.02
CA GLU A 74 5.35 14.69 -22.14
C GLU A 74 4.14 13.75 -22.29
N ILE A 75 3.06 13.98 -21.54
CA ILE A 75 1.80 13.23 -21.67
C ILE A 75 1.21 13.35 -23.08
N ALA A 76 1.21 14.57 -23.64
CA ALA A 76 0.62 14.84 -24.95
C ALA A 76 1.42 14.30 -26.13
N LYS A 77 2.75 14.21 -25.99
CA LYS A 77 3.65 13.94 -27.13
C LYS A 77 4.21 12.53 -27.18
N LYS A 78 4.24 11.81 -26.06
CA LYS A 78 4.90 10.51 -25.96
C LYS A 78 4.03 9.46 -25.31
N PRO A 79 4.05 8.22 -25.81
CA PRO A 79 3.55 7.10 -25.03
C PRO A 79 4.39 7.00 -23.74
N PHE A 80 3.72 6.78 -22.61
CA PHE A 80 4.39 6.54 -21.33
C PHE A 80 4.60 5.04 -21.11
N GLU A 81 5.67 4.72 -20.40
CA GLU A 81 5.87 3.37 -19.91
C GLU A 81 4.92 3.12 -18.74
N VAL A 82 4.30 1.94 -18.73
CA VAL A 82 3.47 1.50 -17.59
C VAL A 82 4.27 0.49 -16.77
N ILE A 83 4.49 0.83 -15.51
CA ILE A 83 5.09 -0.09 -14.52
C ILE A 83 4.00 -0.52 -13.55
N GLU A 84 3.87 -1.82 -13.35
CA GLU A 84 2.87 -2.40 -12.46
C GLU A 84 3.49 -2.84 -11.15
N TYR A 85 2.84 -2.47 -10.03
CA TYR A 85 3.21 -2.94 -8.69
C TYR A 85 2.10 -3.80 -8.09
N PRO A 86 2.47 -4.82 -7.32
CA PRO A 86 1.51 -5.69 -6.65
C PRO A 86 0.75 -4.93 -5.57
N LEU A 87 -0.50 -5.34 -5.36
CA LEU A 87 -1.36 -4.89 -4.28
C LEU A 87 -1.55 -6.01 -3.27
N LEU A 88 -1.91 -5.64 -2.05
CA LEU A 88 -2.36 -6.55 -1.02
C LEU A 88 -3.87 -6.73 -1.10
N GLU A 89 -4.35 -7.96 -1.21
CA GLU A 89 -5.76 -8.30 -1.03
C GLU A 89 -6.00 -8.71 0.42
N VAL A 90 -7.00 -8.09 1.04
CA VAL A 90 -7.46 -8.40 2.40
C VAL A 90 -8.91 -8.81 2.34
N ILE A 91 -9.22 -10.01 2.85
CA ILE A 91 -10.59 -10.53 2.93
C ILE A 91 -10.92 -10.75 4.41
N ILE A 92 -11.91 -10.03 4.92
CA ILE A 92 -12.39 -10.14 6.29
C ILE A 92 -13.71 -10.92 6.25
N LYS A 93 -13.74 -12.07 6.95
CA LYS A 93 -14.93 -12.92 7.08
C LYS A 93 -15.60 -12.72 8.43
N ASP A 94 -16.91 -12.59 8.42
CA ASP A 94 -17.74 -12.49 9.61
C ASP A 94 -18.12 -13.87 10.16
N LYS A 95 -18.20 -14.03 11.49
CA LYS A 95 -18.62 -15.27 12.16
C LYS A 95 -20.07 -15.65 11.86
N ASN A 96 -20.91 -14.65 11.63
CA ASN A 96 -22.35 -14.83 11.44
C ASN A 96 -22.73 -15.11 9.98
N GLY A 97 -21.75 -15.37 9.11
CA GLY A 97 -21.99 -15.72 7.70
C GLY A 97 -22.45 -14.55 6.83
N GLY A 98 -22.12 -13.31 7.24
CA GLY A 98 -22.32 -12.11 6.43
C GLY A 98 -21.48 -12.13 5.15
N LYS A 99 -21.65 -11.08 4.35
CA LYS A 99 -20.87 -10.93 3.12
C LYS A 99 -19.41 -10.68 3.46
N ASP A 100 -18.51 -11.43 2.82
CA ASP A 100 -17.07 -11.18 2.92
C ASP A 100 -16.73 -9.75 2.49
N ASN A 101 -15.98 -9.06 3.32
CA ASN A 101 -15.47 -7.73 3.01
C ASN A 101 -14.10 -7.87 2.34
N ARG A 102 -14.00 -7.47 1.07
CA ARG A 102 -12.77 -7.52 0.29
C ARG A 102 -12.21 -6.11 0.09
N PHE A 103 -10.92 -5.96 0.37
CA PHE A 103 -10.19 -4.71 0.21
C PHE A 103 -8.89 -4.93 -0.56
N LEU A 104 -8.41 -3.86 -1.18
CA LEU A 104 -7.06 -3.78 -1.75
C LEU A 104 -6.30 -2.67 -1.04
N ALA A 105 -5.04 -2.94 -0.68
CA ALA A 105 -4.13 -1.94 -0.13
C ALA A 105 -2.91 -1.76 -1.04
N LEU A 106 -2.46 -0.52 -1.15
CA LEU A 106 -1.22 -0.16 -1.84
C LEU A 106 -0.02 -0.25 -0.91
N ASN A 107 -0.17 0.18 0.36
CA ASN A 107 0.88 0.06 1.36
C ASN A 107 0.72 -1.20 2.20
N GLU A 108 -0.23 -1.20 3.13
CA GLU A 108 -0.38 -2.27 4.10
C GLU A 108 -1.78 -2.35 4.70
N THR A 109 -2.04 -3.46 5.38
CA THR A 109 -3.09 -3.56 6.39
C THR A 109 -2.46 -3.75 7.76
N THR A 110 -3.08 -3.15 8.78
CA THR A 110 -2.72 -3.42 10.18
C THR A 110 -3.94 -3.94 10.93
N ILE A 111 -3.72 -4.95 11.75
CA ILE A 111 -4.75 -5.56 12.58
C ILE A 111 -4.32 -5.40 14.03
N LYS A 112 -5.11 -4.66 14.83
CA LYS A 112 -4.84 -4.34 16.22
C LYS A 112 -6.12 -4.51 17.03
N THR A 113 -6.01 -4.42 18.37
CA THR A 113 -7.17 -4.22 19.25
C THR A 113 -7.04 -2.89 20.00
N ALA A 114 -8.16 -2.36 20.46
CA ALA A 114 -8.17 -1.17 21.31
C ALA A 114 -7.76 -1.49 22.75
N GLU A 115 -7.95 -2.73 23.19
CA GLU A 115 -7.71 -3.15 24.58
C GLU A 115 -6.92 -4.46 24.63
N GLY A 116 -5.84 -4.46 25.38
CA GLY A 116 -5.01 -5.66 25.60
C GLY A 116 -4.18 -6.07 24.38
N SER A 117 -4.05 -7.35 24.17
CA SER A 117 -3.29 -7.94 23.07
C SER A 117 -4.18 -8.79 22.16
N VAL A 118 -3.89 -8.82 20.88
CA VAL A 118 -4.52 -9.77 19.94
C VAL A 118 -3.89 -11.16 20.11
N VAL A 119 -4.71 -12.19 19.89
CA VAL A 119 -4.22 -13.57 19.78
C VAL A 119 -4.77 -14.18 18.51
N PHE A 120 -3.87 -14.57 17.62
CA PHE A 120 -4.23 -15.18 16.33
C PHE A 120 -3.59 -16.57 16.19
N ASP A 121 -4.36 -17.51 15.69
CA ASP A 121 -3.82 -18.66 14.97
C ASP A 121 -3.43 -18.17 13.58
N VAL A 122 -2.16 -18.21 13.27
CA VAL A 122 -1.58 -17.78 11.99
C VAL A 122 -1.33 -18.99 11.12
N GLU A 123 -2.01 -19.06 9.97
CA GLU A 123 -1.80 -20.11 8.98
C GLU A 123 -1.13 -19.53 7.73
N ILE A 124 -0.17 -20.28 7.18
CA ILE A 124 0.46 -19.97 5.89
C ILE A 124 0.19 -21.14 4.94
N ARG A 125 -0.43 -20.89 3.79
CA ARG A 125 -0.84 -21.91 2.82
C ARG A 125 -1.82 -22.97 3.38
N GLY A 126 -2.58 -22.62 4.41
CA GLY A 126 -3.53 -23.53 5.06
C GLY A 126 -2.91 -24.45 6.12
N GLU A 127 -1.63 -24.27 6.43
CA GLU A 127 -0.95 -24.97 7.51
C GLU A 127 -0.72 -24.03 8.69
N HIS A 128 -0.96 -24.53 9.90
CA HIS A 128 -0.65 -23.79 11.13
C HIS A 128 0.84 -23.41 11.15
N PHE A 129 1.14 -22.13 11.33
CA PHE A 129 2.50 -21.63 11.40
C PHE A 129 2.89 -21.28 12.85
N GLU A 130 2.08 -20.46 13.53
CA GLU A 130 2.32 -20.03 14.89
C GLU A 130 1.04 -19.55 15.58
N THR A 131 1.05 -19.51 16.91
CA THR A 131 0.06 -18.78 17.67
C THR A 131 0.64 -17.44 18.09
N PHE A 132 0.30 -16.41 17.34
CA PHE A 132 0.75 -15.04 17.60
C PHE A 132 0.01 -14.41 18.77
N ARG A 133 0.74 -13.73 19.65
CA ARG A 133 0.21 -12.82 20.65
C ARG A 133 1.04 -11.54 20.70
N GLY A 134 0.39 -10.37 20.65
CA GLY A 134 1.06 -9.07 20.67
C GLY A 134 0.08 -7.92 20.50
N ASP A 135 0.59 -6.73 20.19
CA ASP A 135 -0.24 -5.55 19.94
C ASP A 135 -0.96 -5.63 18.59
N GLY A 136 -0.43 -6.39 17.64
CA GLY A 136 -1.03 -6.56 16.32
C GLY A 136 -0.09 -7.13 15.28
N LEU A 137 -0.58 -7.19 14.05
CA LEU A 137 0.16 -7.60 12.87
C LEU A 137 0.04 -6.52 11.78
N CYS A 138 1.13 -6.31 11.04
CA CYS A 138 1.18 -5.51 9.82
C CYS A 138 1.47 -6.43 8.65
N ILE A 139 0.62 -6.40 7.63
CA ILE A 139 0.88 -7.10 6.38
C ILE A 139 1.04 -6.04 5.28
N SER A 140 2.22 -5.97 4.69
CA SER A 140 2.57 -4.94 3.72
C SER A 140 2.85 -5.50 2.32
N THR A 141 2.64 -4.64 1.33
CA THR A 141 3.14 -4.84 -0.04
C THR A 141 4.64 -4.50 -0.10
N PRO A 142 5.34 -4.83 -1.17
CA PRO A 142 6.70 -4.34 -1.39
C PRO A 142 6.80 -2.81 -1.45
N SER A 143 5.86 -2.13 -2.10
CA SER A 143 5.83 -0.66 -2.10
C SER A 143 5.57 -0.07 -0.71
N GLY A 144 4.69 -0.69 0.08
CA GLY A 144 4.43 -0.33 1.48
C GLY A 144 5.55 -0.71 2.45
N SER A 145 6.55 -1.48 2.01
CA SER A 145 7.68 -1.85 2.87
C SER A 145 8.47 -0.66 3.40
N THR A 146 8.38 0.49 2.73
CA THR A 146 8.99 1.77 3.13
C THR A 146 8.09 2.65 4.00
N ALA A 147 6.82 2.25 4.21
CA ALA A 147 5.84 2.96 5.02
C ALA A 147 5.84 2.46 6.49
N TYR A 148 4.69 2.18 7.06
CA TYR A 148 4.59 1.79 8.47
C TYR A 148 5.33 0.48 8.79
N ASN A 149 5.35 -0.46 7.86
CA ASN A 149 6.14 -1.69 7.96
C ASN A 149 7.61 -1.44 8.33
N LYS A 150 8.25 -0.39 7.76
CA LYS A 150 9.63 -0.04 8.11
C LYS A 150 9.77 0.36 9.58
N ALA A 151 8.82 1.14 10.12
CA ALA A 151 8.84 1.55 11.52
C ALA A 151 8.69 0.37 12.49
N LEU A 152 8.11 -0.74 12.03
CA LEU A 152 7.96 -1.98 12.77
C LEU A 152 9.16 -2.93 12.64
N GLY A 153 10.22 -2.51 11.95
CA GLY A 153 11.42 -3.33 11.74
C GLY A 153 11.32 -4.29 10.54
N GLY A 154 10.31 -4.14 9.70
CA GLY A 154 10.21 -4.88 8.45
C GLY A 154 11.32 -4.54 7.45
N GLY A 155 11.66 -5.49 6.60
CA GLY A 155 12.67 -5.30 5.53
C GLY A 155 12.12 -4.44 4.39
N ILE A 156 13.01 -3.71 3.71
CA ILE A 156 12.67 -2.96 2.50
C ILE A 156 12.70 -3.91 1.31
N ILE A 157 11.58 -3.96 0.58
CA ILE A 157 11.38 -4.84 -0.56
C ILE A 157 11.22 -4.00 -1.82
N HIS A 158 11.94 -4.35 -2.90
CA HIS A 158 11.79 -3.66 -4.18
C HIS A 158 10.37 -3.88 -4.75
N PRO A 159 9.66 -2.83 -5.20
CA PRO A 159 8.25 -2.92 -5.64
C PRO A 159 7.97 -3.85 -6.83
N SER A 160 9.00 -4.26 -7.57
CA SER A 160 8.84 -5.24 -8.66
C SER A 160 8.65 -6.68 -8.18
N LEU A 161 8.86 -6.98 -6.89
CA LEU A 161 8.66 -8.31 -6.35
C LEU A 161 7.20 -8.56 -6.03
N GLU A 162 6.64 -9.67 -6.50
CA GLU A 162 5.27 -10.08 -6.18
C GLU A 162 5.26 -10.88 -4.86
N ALA A 163 5.20 -10.17 -3.76
CA ALA A 163 5.22 -10.73 -2.40
C ALA A 163 4.37 -9.88 -1.46
N ILE A 164 4.12 -10.41 -0.27
CA ILE A 164 3.66 -9.66 0.90
C ILE A 164 4.61 -9.89 2.05
N GLN A 165 4.69 -8.97 2.98
CA GLN A 165 5.49 -9.11 4.20
C GLN A 165 4.58 -9.06 5.42
N VAL A 166 4.75 -10.03 6.33
CA VAL A 166 4.06 -10.08 7.63
C VAL A 166 5.06 -9.64 8.69
N THR A 167 4.70 -8.61 9.46
CA THR A 167 5.56 -8.04 10.51
C THR A 167 4.77 -7.97 11.82
N GLU A 168 5.34 -8.51 12.88
CA GLU A 168 4.77 -8.52 14.22
C GLU A 168 4.86 -7.13 14.89
N MET A 169 3.86 -6.79 15.70
CA MET A 169 3.87 -5.60 16.54
C MET A 169 3.94 -6.04 18.00
N ALA A 170 5.05 -5.71 18.67
CA ALA A 170 5.28 -5.99 20.08
C ALA A 170 4.86 -7.42 20.49
N SER A 171 5.36 -8.41 19.77
CA SER A 171 5.03 -9.82 20.06
C SER A 171 5.50 -10.25 21.45
N ILE A 172 4.66 -11.07 22.10
CA ILE A 172 4.93 -11.63 23.42
C ILE A 172 5.56 -13.00 23.23
N ASN A 173 6.82 -13.11 23.60
CA ASN A 173 7.56 -14.39 23.60
C ASN A 173 7.81 -14.86 25.05
N ASN A 174 7.23 -16.01 25.41
CA ASN A 174 7.38 -16.62 26.72
C ASN A 174 7.28 -18.15 26.63
N ARG A 175 7.01 -18.85 27.75
CA ARG A 175 6.89 -20.31 27.75
C ARG A 175 5.65 -20.83 27.04
N VAL A 176 4.59 -20.02 26.93
CA VAL A 176 3.29 -20.39 26.35
C VAL A 176 3.17 -19.94 24.91
N PHE A 177 3.60 -18.70 24.62
CA PHE A 177 3.55 -18.11 23.29
C PHE A 177 4.95 -17.98 22.74
N ARG A 178 5.16 -18.54 21.56
CA ARG A 178 6.42 -18.43 20.83
C ARG A 178 6.10 -18.02 19.40
N THR A 179 6.63 -16.89 18.99
CA THR A 179 6.49 -16.37 17.64
C THR A 179 7.85 -16.32 16.98
N ILE A 180 7.88 -16.21 15.66
CA ILE A 180 9.13 -16.15 14.88
C ILE A 180 9.96 -14.92 15.23
N GLY A 181 9.33 -13.81 15.64
CA GLY A 181 9.99 -12.56 16.01
C GLY A 181 10.76 -11.88 14.88
N SER A 182 10.52 -12.31 13.65
CA SER A 182 11.17 -11.77 12.44
C SER A 182 10.15 -11.55 11.35
N PRO A 183 10.29 -10.51 10.52
CA PRO A 183 9.43 -10.31 9.37
C PRO A 183 9.46 -11.50 8.41
N LEU A 184 8.29 -11.96 7.96
CA LEU A 184 8.14 -13.03 6.98
C LEU A 184 7.81 -12.46 5.61
N ILE A 185 8.52 -12.88 4.57
CA ILE A 185 8.22 -12.51 3.18
C ILE A 185 7.56 -13.71 2.50
N LEU A 186 6.30 -13.54 2.10
CA LEU A 186 5.50 -14.57 1.46
C LEU A 186 5.37 -14.29 -0.04
N PRO A 187 5.70 -15.25 -0.90
CA PRO A 187 5.57 -15.08 -2.35
C PRO A 187 4.09 -15.06 -2.80
N LYS A 188 3.85 -14.61 -4.02
CA LYS A 188 2.52 -14.40 -4.62
C LYS A 188 1.51 -15.53 -4.41
N HIS A 189 1.96 -16.77 -4.46
CA HIS A 189 1.07 -17.94 -4.36
C HIS A 189 0.79 -18.39 -2.92
N HIS A 190 1.33 -17.67 -1.93
CA HIS A 190 1.06 -17.93 -0.52
C HIS A 190 -0.06 -17.04 0.00
N THR A 191 -0.82 -17.60 0.94
CA THR A 191 -1.84 -16.88 1.72
C THR A 191 -1.41 -16.88 3.17
N CYS A 192 -1.62 -15.74 3.85
CA CYS A 192 -1.58 -15.62 5.30
C CYS A 192 -3.03 -15.53 5.78
N LEU A 193 -3.44 -16.45 6.66
CA LEU A 193 -4.77 -16.48 7.25
C LEU A 193 -4.63 -16.28 8.76
N LEU A 194 -5.33 -15.30 9.29
CA LEU A 194 -5.37 -14.96 10.70
C LEU A 194 -6.73 -15.34 11.26
N LYS A 195 -6.75 -16.26 12.22
CA LYS A 195 -7.98 -16.67 12.92
C LYS A 195 -7.93 -16.16 14.36
N PRO A 196 -8.83 -15.25 14.76
CA PRO A 196 -8.90 -14.82 16.15
C PRO A 196 -9.13 -16.00 17.11
N MET A 197 -8.32 -16.11 18.14
CA MET A 197 -8.47 -17.13 19.18
C MET A 197 -9.23 -16.62 20.42
N ILE A 198 -9.45 -15.32 20.51
CA ILE A 198 -10.24 -14.65 21.55
C ILE A 198 -11.24 -13.73 20.87
N ASP A 199 -12.40 -13.60 21.48
CA ASP A 199 -13.39 -12.62 21.04
C ASP A 199 -12.92 -11.23 21.41
N SER A 200 -12.73 -10.40 20.42
CA SER A 200 -12.34 -9.01 20.59
C SER A 200 -12.80 -8.15 19.41
N SER A 201 -12.83 -6.86 19.65
CA SER A 201 -13.02 -5.87 18.60
C SER A 201 -11.67 -5.54 17.97
N PHE A 202 -11.58 -5.62 16.64
CA PHE A 202 -10.35 -5.37 15.91
C PHE A 202 -10.40 -4.01 15.23
N LEU A 203 -9.36 -3.23 15.40
CA LEU A 203 -9.06 -2.04 14.59
C LEU A 203 -8.26 -2.51 13.38
N ILE A 204 -8.90 -2.52 12.22
CA ILE A 204 -8.25 -2.91 10.96
C ILE A 204 -8.10 -1.67 10.09
N ALA A 205 -6.85 -1.33 9.78
CA ALA A 205 -6.53 -0.28 8.85
C ALA A 205 -6.16 -0.87 7.48
N ILE A 206 -6.66 -0.25 6.43
CA ILE A 206 -6.29 -0.52 5.03
C ILE A 206 -5.73 0.79 4.49
N ASP A 207 -4.42 0.86 4.29
CA ASP A 207 -3.71 2.11 3.99
C ASP A 207 -4.07 3.19 5.03
N HIS A 208 -4.78 4.26 4.62
CA HIS A 208 -5.19 5.36 5.49
C HIS A 208 -6.61 5.21 6.08
N PHE A 209 -7.37 4.16 5.72
CA PHE A 209 -8.70 3.92 6.27
C PHE A 209 -8.63 2.98 7.46
N THR A 210 -9.25 3.36 8.57
CA THR A 210 -9.35 2.52 9.77
C THR A 210 -10.82 2.28 10.11
N ASN A 211 -11.18 1.02 10.29
CA ASN A 211 -12.50 0.61 10.72
C ASN A 211 -12.42 -0.37 11.88
N THR A 212 -13.48 -0.40 12.68
CA THR A 212 -13.64 -1.36 13.77
C THR A 212 -14.51 -2.52 13.29
N TYR A 213 -14.03 -3.74 13.52
CA TYR A 213 -14.72 -4.98 13.19
C TYR A 213 -14.96 -5.80 14.46
N GLN A 214 -16.19 -6.29 14.60
CA GLN A 214 -16.58 -7.27 15.61
C GLN A 214 -16.89 -8.59 14.92
N ASP A 215 -16.97 -9.67 15.68
CA ASP A 215 -17.34 -11.00 15.20
C ASP A 215 -16.53 -11.47 13.98
N VAL A 216 -15.23 -11.13 13.94
CA VAL A 216 -14.33 -11.55 12.88
C VAL A 216 -14.07 -13.05 12.99
N HIS A 217 -14.45 -13.81 11.93
CA HIS A 217 -14.11 -15.22 11.81
C HIS A 217 -12.66 -15.41 11.37
N SER A 218 -12.24 -14.69 10.33
CA SER A 218 -10.87 -14.77 9.82
C SER A 218 -10.53 -13.55 8.97
N ILE A 219 -9.22 -13.28 8.86
CA ILE A 219 -8.66 -12.26 7.98
C ILE A 219 -7.65 -12.96 7.08
N GLN A 220 -7.91 -12.97 5.78
CA GLN A 220 -7.03 -13.56 4.79
C GLN A 220 -6.29 -12.47 4.03
N CYS A 221 -4.97 -12.60 3.94
CA CYS A 221 -4.08 -11.69 3.23
C CYS A 221 -3.28 -12.44 2.17
N ARG A 222 -3.19 -11.87 0.97
CA ARG A 222 -2.38 -12.39 -0.14
C ARG A 222 -2.04 -11.29 -1.13
N VAL A 223 -1.12 -11.58 -2.05
CA VAL A 223 -0.93 -10.74 -3.23
C VAL A 223 -2.21 -10.74 -4.06
N ALA A 224 -2.72 -9.55 -4.38
CA ALA A 224 -3.92 -9.39 -5.20
C ALA A 224 -3.68 -9.83 -6.66
N LYS A 225 -4.77 -10.10 -7.38
CA LYS A 225 -4.70 -10.28 -8.84
C LYS A 225 -4.50 -8.95 -9.55
N GLU A 226 -5.15 -7.93 -9.03
CA GLU A 226 -5.06 -6.56 -9.52
C GLU A 226 -3.69 -5.97 -9.17
N LYS A 227 -3.23 -5.05 -10.00
CA LYS A 227 -2.02 -4.28 -9.82
C LYS A 227 -2.31 -2.80 -9.98
N ILE A 228 -1.56 -1.95 -9.29
CA ILE A 228 -1.56 -0.54 -9.62
C ILE A 228 -0.62 -0.29 -10.80
N ARG A 229 -1.03 0.59 -11.71
CA ARG A 229 -0.29 0.98 -12.91
C ARG A 229 0.28 2.38 -12.74
N PHE A 230 1.60 2.51 -12.77
CA PHE A 230 2.29 3.80 -12.72
C PHE A 230 2.68 4.24 -14.12
N ALA A 231 2.31 5.46 -14.51
CA ALA A 231 2.80 6.09 -15.73
C ALA A 231 4.20 6.68 -15.49
N ARG A 232 5.19 6.24 -16.27
CA ARG A 232 6.58 6.69 -16.15
C ARG A 232 7.02 7.41 -17.44
N PHE A 233 7.50 8.63 -17.24
CA PHE A 233 8.07 9.47 -18.31
C PHE A 233 9.57 9.69 -18.11
N ARG A 234 10.11 9.25 -16.97
CA ARG A 234 11.52 9.31 -16.60
C ARG A 234 11.92 8.07 -15.79
N PRO A 235 13.22 7.70 -15.78
CA PRO A 235 13.69 6.57 -14.98
C PRO A 235 13.34 6.73 -13.51
N PHE A 236 12.82 5.66 -12.91
CA PHE A 236 12.56 5.58 -11.47
C PHE A 236 13.62 4.70 -10.82
N THR A 237 14.42 5.28 -9.90
CA THR A 237 15.47 4.58 -9.18
C THR A 237 15.07 4.37 -7.73
N PHE A 238 14.42 3.25 -7.44
CA PHE A 238 13.89 2.93 -6.11
C PHE A 238 14.95 3.06 -5.00
N TRP A 239 16.14 2.48 -5.20
CA TRP A 239 17.19 2.51 -4.18
C TRP A 239 17.76 3.90 -3.90
N ASN A 240 17.83 4.76 -4.92
CA ASN A 240 18.20 6.15 -4.70
C ASN A 240 17.16 6.85 -3.84
N ARG A 241 15.87 6.58 -4.08
CA ARG A 241 14.78 7.16 -3.29
C ARG A 241 14.81 6.67 -1.84
N VAL A 242 15.06 5.39 -1.60
CA VAL A 242 15.26 4.83 -0.26
C VAL A 242 16.42 5.53 0.45
N ARG A 243 17.57 5.67 -0.21
CA ARG A 243 18.73 6.38 0.35
C ARG A 243 18.39 7.83 0.67
N ASP A 244 17.77 8.54 -0.27
CA ASP A 244 17.51 9.98 -0.14
C ASP A 244 16.41 10.26 0.92
N SER A 245 15.49 9.32 1.13
CA SER A 245 14.43 9.45 2.16
C SER A 245 14.88 9.06 3.56
N PHE A 246 15.85 8.15 3.72
CA PHE A 246 16.15 7.58 5.04
C PHE A 246 17.60 7.77 5.50
N ILE A 247 18.53 8.06 4.60
CA ILE A 247 19.97 8.07 4.92
C ILE A 247 20.58 9.45 4.69
N THR A 248 20.19 10.13 3.61
CA THR A 248 20.80 11.42 3.26
C THR A 248 20.22 12.52 4.14
N ASP A 249 21.08 13.21 4.88
CA ASP A 249 20.70 14.46 5.56
C ASP A 249 20.11 15.43 4.54
N GLY A 250 18.86 15.87 4.76
CA GLY A 250 18.03 16.62 3.81
C GLY A 250 18.58 17.97 3.34
N LYS A 251 19.85 18.00 2.95
CA LYS A 251 20.46 19.14 2.27
C LYS A 251 20.16 19.05 0.79
N PRO A 252 19.62 20.10 0.17
CA PRO A 252 19.52 20.15 -1.29
C PRO A 252 20.89 19.86 -1.89
N LYS A 253 20.94 19.02 -2.89
CA LYS A 253 22.14 18.93 -3.74
C LYS A 253 22.20 20.23 -4.52
N ASP A 254 23.26 21.02 -4.28
CA ASP A 254 23.64 22.17 -5.08
C ASP A 254 23.75 21.79 -6.57
#